data_0746e51e22daf56b57b28e0b9b386a07
#
_entry.id   0746e51e22daf56b57b28e0b9b386a07
#
_cell.length_a   1.000
_cell.length_b   1.000
_cell.length_c   1.000
_cell.angle_alpha   90.00
_cell.angle_beta   90.00
_cell.angle_gamma   90.00
#
_symmetry.space_group_name_H-M   'P 1'
#
loop_
_entity.id
_entity.type
_entity.pdbx_description
1 polymer ?
#
loop_
_entity_poly.entity_id
_entity_poly.type
_entity_poly.pdbx_seq_one_letter_code
_entity_poly.pdbx_strand_id
1 'polypeptide(L)'
;RLGILPMGTGNLLARNLYIPVSDVAACIDIALNGAGQSVDAIEMTTTGTTGEETEHTFFVMSGAGFDALVMNDTNEEIKAKFGWVAYVQSGMKHMLGRSHPVRISVDGGEPRILPMRSVLIANCGRLQGGIRLADMTDVHDGKLEVIVASPRDLVEWGLLMAKVMRRTILGSPRIDLPVIRHLVGSEVVLEFPDGAQPVEVDGDPAPSAHRISARVLPAAVEVAVHPEVL
;
A
#
# COMPACT_ATOMS: atom_id res chain seq x y z
N ARG A 1 2.27 24.26 -3.13
CA ARG A 1 3.40 23.33 -2.96
C ARG A 1 3.54 22.94 -1.51
N LEU A 2 3.72 21.65 -1.26
CA LEU A 2 3.92 21.08 0.08
C LEU A 2 5.40 20.73 0.28
N GLY A 3 5.94 21.02 1.48
CA GLY A 3 7.22 20.52 1.94
C GLY A 3 6.99 19.37 2.93
N ILE A 4 7.73 18.28 2.79
CA ILE A 4 7.62 17.12 3.69
C ILE A 4 8.76 17.12 4.70
N LEU A 5 8.39 17.11 5.98
CA LEU A 5 9.31 16.84 7.09
C LEU A 5 9.02 15.45 7.66
N PRO A 6 9.84 14.44 7.38
CA PRO A 6 9.56 13.05 7.71
C PRO A 6 9.81 12.74 9.18
N MET A 7 8.80 12.98 10.03
CA MET A 7 8.86 12.79 11.49
C MET A 7 8.25 11.45 11.95
N GLY A 8 7.61 10.70 11.05
CA GLY A 8 7.01 9.40 11.36
C GLY A 8 8.01 8.24 11.31
N THR A 9 7.54 7.03 11.62
CA THR A 9 8.35 5.79 11.58
C THR A 9 8.57 5.29 10.16
N GLY A 10 7.55 5.27 9.32
CA GLY A 10 7.58 4.70 7.96
C GLY A 10 8.10 5.69 6.93
N ASN A 11 7.50 6.88 6.90
CA ASN A 11 7.78 7.98 5.98
C ASN A 11 7.78 7.51 4.51
N LEU A 12 6.80 6.68 4.12
CA LEU A 12 6.82 5.99 2.84
C LEU A 12 6.70 6.97 1.66
N LEU A 13 5.86 7.99 1.74
CA LEU A 13 5.76 9.00 0.69
C LEU A 13 7.10 9.73 0.49
N ALA A 14 7.75 10.18 1.58
CA ALA A 14 9.05 10.83 1.51
C ALA A 14 10.11 9.94 0.85
N ARG A 15 10.10 8.64 1.15
CA ARG A 15 11.02 7.65 0.54
C ARG A 15 10.78 7.46 -0.95
N ASN A 16 9.52 7.45 -1.39
CA ASN A 16 9.16 7.34 -2.81
C ASN A 16 9.51 8.61 -3.58
N LEU A 17 9.54 9.76 -2.91
CA LEU A 17 9.98 11.04 -3.46
C LEU A 17 11.48 11.33 -3.24
N TYR A 18 12.25 10.34 -2.77
CA TYR A 18 13.69 10.47 -2.48
C TYR A 18 14.06 11.61 -1.52
N ILE A 19 13.12 12.02 -0.66
CA ILE A 19 13.38 13.00 0.39
C ILE A 19 14.18 12.32 1.52
N PRO A 20 15.28 12.89 1.99
CA PRO A 20 16.14 12.28 3.01
C PRO A 20 15.42 12.21 4.36
N VAL A 21 15.12 10.98 4.83
CA VAL A 21 14.30 10.77 6.05
C VAL A 21 15.08 10.91 7.36
N SER A 22 16.40 11.08 7.30
CA SER A 22 17.28 11.19 8.48
C SER A 22 17.97 12.55 8.60
N ASP A 23 17.75 13.46 7.65
CA ASP A 23 18.38 14.79 7.61
C ASP A 23 17.31 15.88 7.56
N VAL A 24 16.93 16.39 8.73
CA VAL A 24 15.90 17.42 8.86
C VAL A 24 16.33 18.73 8.20
N ALA A 25 17.62 19.09 8.25
CA ALA A 25 18.11 20.32 7.63
C ALA A 25 17.99 20.27 6.11
N ALA A 26 18.35 19.15 5.49
CA ALA A 26 18.14 18.92 4.06
C ALA A 26 16.65 18.93 3.69
N CYS A 27 15.78 18.35 4.53
CA CYS A 27 14.33 18.40 4.30
C CYS A 27 13.78 19.82 4.33
N ILE A 28 14.25 20.66 5.25
CA ILE A 28 13.86 22.08 5.32
C ILE A 28 14.33 22.81 4.06
N ASP A 29 15.58 22.59 3.64
CA ASP A 29 16.11 23.21 2.41
C ASP A 29 15.29 22.79 1.18
N ILE A 30 14.98 21.51 1.03
CA ILE A 30 14.12 20.99 -0.04
C ILE A 30 12.73 21.63 0.03
N ALA A 31 12.14 21.73 1.21
CA ALA A 31 10.81 22.31 1.39
C ALA A 31 10.73 23.77 0.93
N LEU A 32 11.81 24.54 1.15
CA LEU A 32 11.90 25.97 0.84
C LEU A 32 12.37 26.24 -0.59
N ASN A 33 13.38 25.50 -1.06
CA ASN A 33 14.14 25.79 -2.28
C ASN A 33 14.02 24.70 -3.34
N GLY A 34 13.42 23.55 -3.04
CA GLY A 34 13.30 22.41 -3.95
C GLY A 34 12.42 22.68 -5.17
N ALA A 35 12.54 21.83 -6.17
CA ALA A 35 11.70 21.84 -7.34
C ALA A 35 10.31 21.24 -7.04
N GLY A 36 9.27 21.65 -7.76
CA GLY A 36 7.93 21.11 -7.63
C GLY A 36 7.78 19.82 -8.43
N GLN A 37 7.35 18.75 -7.78
CA GLN A 37 6.92 17.51 -8.43
C GLN A 37 5.44 17.30 -8.19
N SER A 38 4.69 17.04 -9.26
CA SER A 38 3.29 16.63 -9.16
C SER A 38 3.21 15.22 -8.58
N VAL A 39 2.29 15.02 -7.66
CA VAL A 39 2.06 13.73 -7.00
C VAL A 39 0.58 13.39 -7.10
N ASP A 40 0.31 12.17 -7.51
CA ASP A 40 -1.03 11.62 -7.57
C ASP A 40 -1.54 11.29 -6.17
N ALA A 41 -2.85 11.37 -5.97
CA ALA A 41 -3.52 10.83 -4.80
C ALA A 41 -4.52 9.76 -5.25
N ILE A 42 -4.92 8.92 -4.32
CA ILE A 42 -6.01 7.97 -4.56
C ILE A 42 -7.21 8.43 -3.73
N GLU A 43 -8.33 8.70 -4.42
CA GLU A 43 -9.62 8.86 -3.79
C GLU A 43 -10.28 7.49 -3.66
N MET A 44 -10.73 7.15 -2.46
CA MET A 44 -11.29 5.84 -2.16
C MET A 44 -12.60 6.00 -1.38
N THR A 45 -13.63 5.27 -1.79
CA THR A 45 -14.88 5.13 -1.05
C THR A 45 -14.99 3.72 -0.54
N THR A 46 -15.20 3.59 0.77
CA THR A 46 -15.54 2.31 1.41
C THR A 46 -17.03 2.26 1.70
N THR A 47 -17.67 1.14 1.40
CA THR A 47 -19.08 0.91 1.70
C THR A 47 -19.19 -0.19 2.77
N GLY A 48 -19.77 0.14 3.92
CA GLY A 48 -20.03 -0.79 5.01
C GLY A 48 -21.26 -1.65 4.76
N THR A 49 -21.52 -2.62 5.66
CA THR A 49 -22.58 -3.63 5.51
C THR A 49 -24.00 -3.08 5.53
N THR A 50 -24.21 -1.93 6.15
CA THR A 50 -25.51 -1.22 6.19
C THR A 50 -25.69 -0.23 5.06
N GLY A 51 -24.68 -0.12 4.16
CA GLY A 51 -24.70 0.78 3.00
C GLY A 51 -24.13 2.18 3.30
N GLU A 52 -23.56 2.37 4.49
CA GLU A 52 -22.84 3.60 4.81
C GLU A 52 -21.58 3.73 3.96
N GLU A 53 -21.36 4.92 3.44
CA GLU A 53 -20.19 5.25 2.65
C GLU A 53 -19.26 6.18 3.42
N THR A 54 -17.95 5.91 3.34
CA THR A 54 -16.90 6.76 3.91
C THR A 54 -15.89 7.06 2.84
N GLU A 55 -15.57 8.33 2.65
CA GLU A 55 -14.57 8.80 1.70
C GLU A 55 -13.21 8.92 2.37
N HIS A 56 -12.18 8.51 1.66
CA HIS A 56 -10.78 8.57 2.07
C HIS A 56 -9.95 9.12 0.91
N THR A 57 -8.84 9.75 1.25
CA THR A 57 -7.78 10.11 0.28
C THR A 57 -6.45 9.67 0.83
N PHE A 58 -5.64 9.00 0.04
CA PHE A 58 -4.33 8.53 0.44
C PHE A 58 -3.27 8.74 -0.65
N PHE A 59 -2.00 8.69 -0.25
CA PHE A 59 -0.85 8.93 -1.14
C PHE A 59 0.05 7.71 -1.31
N VAL A 60 -0.04 6.72 -0.44
CA VAL A 60 0.86 5.57 -0.44
C VAL A 60 0.12 4.29 -0.77
N MET A 61 -0.70 3.78 0.16
CA MET A 61 -1.43 2.55 -0.05
C MET A 61 -2.60 2.40 0.92
N SER A 62 -3.57 1.59 0.50
CA SER A 62 -4.65 1.10 1.34
C SER A 62 -4.70 -0.42 1.25
N GLY A 63 -5.05 -1.09 2.34
CA GLY A 63 -5.14 -2.54 2.41
C GLY A 63 -6.48 -3.03 2.96
N ALA A 64 -6.88 -4.24 2.54
CA ALA A 64 -8.02 -4.93 3.11
C ALA A 64 -7.70 -6.41 3.39
N GLY A 65 -8.32 -6.95 4.45
CA GLY A 65 -8.12 -8.33 4.90
C GLY A 65 -6.98 -8.46 5.90
N PHE A 66 -6.06 -9.40 5.67
CA PHE A 66 -4.96 -9.73 6.59
C PHE A 66 -4.11 -8.51 6.99
N ASP A 67 -3.77 -7.66 6.03
CA ASP A 67 -2.92 -6.49 6.25
C ASP A 67 -3.51 -5.54 7.29
N ALA A 68 -4.79 -5.21 7.15
CA ALA A 68 -5.49 -4.36 8.10
C ALA A 68 -5.63 -4.99 9.51
N LEU A 69 -5.74 -6.32 9.61
CA LEU A 69 -5.74 -7.02 10.90
C LEU A 69 -4.39 -6.91 11.61
N VAL A 70 -3.29 -6.99 10.85
CA VAL A 70 -1.93 -6.82 11.39
C VAL A 70 -1.73 -5.42 11.94
N MET A 71 -2.23 -4.40 11.24
CA MET A 71 -2.14 -3.01 11.68
C MET A 71 -2.91 -2.76 12.99
N ASN A 72 -4.09 -3.36 13.14
CA ASN A 72 -4.92 -3.22 14.35
C ASN A 72 -4.33 -3.91 15.59
N ASP A 73 -3.66 -5.05 15.44
CA ASP A 73 -3.16 -5.88 16.56
C ASP A 73 -1.77 -5.46 17.05
N THR A 74 -1.10 -4.52 16.39
CA THR A 74 0.28 -4.16 16.71
C THR A 74 0.33 -3.11 17.82
N ASN A 75 0.84 -3.48 18.99
CA ASN A 75 1.05 -2.59 20.13
C ASN A 75 2.06 -1.47 19.77
N GLU A 76 1.76 -0.22 20.13
CA GLU A 76 2.57 0.96 19.84
C GLU A 76 4.01 0.88 20.35
N GLU A 77 4.22 0.25 21.52
CA GLU A 77 5.56 0.04 22.09
C GLU A 77 6.43 -0.92 21.26
N ILE A 78 5.81 -1.89 20.60
CA ILE A 78 6.49 -2.86 19.73
C ILE A 78 6.81 -2.22 18.38
N LYS A 79 5.90 -1.36 17.86
CA LYS A 79 6.14 -0.55 16.67
C LYS A 79 7.40 0.31 16.79
N ALA A 80 7.59 0.96 17.94
CA ALA A 80 8.71 1.85 18.19
C ALA A 80 10.08 1.14 18.25
N LYS A 81 10.12 -0.12 18.73
CA LYS A 81 11.37 -0.89 18.93
C LYS A 81 11.79 -1.75 17.74
N PHE A 82 10.85 -2.32 17.01
CA PHE A 82 11.12 -3.37 16.01
C PHE A 82 10.67 -3.03 14.59
N GLY A 83 10.05 -1.85 14.38
CA GLY A 83 9.60 -1.42 13.05
C GLY A 83 8.72 -2.47 12.36
N TRP A 84 8.95 -2.72 11.07
CA TRP A 84 8.17 -3.66 10.27
C TRP A 84 8.23 -5.13 10.78
N VAL A 85 9.28 -5.52 11.49
CA VAL A 85 9.40 -6.89 12.07
C VAL A 85 8.30 -7.16 13.10
N ALA A 86 7.82 -6.14 13.81
CA ALA A 86 6.68 -6.26 14.73
C ALA A 86 5.37 -6.60 13.97
N TYR A 87 5.20 -6.08 12.77
CA TYR A 87 4.06 -6.43 11.90
C TYR A 87 4.08 -7.90 11.50
N VAL A 88 5.26 -8.44 11.17
CA VAL A 88 5.41 -9.84 10.81
C VAL A 88 5.04 -10.74 12.00
N GLN A 89 5.45 -10.38 13.23
CA GLN A 89 5.18 -11.18 14.42
C GLN A 89 3.70 -11.15 14.83
N SER A 90 3.04 -9.99 14.79
CA SER A 90 1.59 -9.87 15.01
C SER A 90 0.81 -10.59 13.90
N GLY A 91 1.29 -10.49 12.68
CA GLY A 91 0.71 -11.14 11.50
C GLY A 91 0.71 -12.67 11.57
N MET A 92 1.69 -13.28 12.24
CA MET A 92 1.79 -14.75 12.31
C MET A 92 0.52 -15.43 12.85
N LYS A 93 -0.20 -14.80 13.76
CA LYS A 93 -1.47 -15.34 14.28
C LYS A 93 -2.58 -15.41 13.24
N HIS A 94 -2.57 -14.48 12.28
CA HIS A 94 -3.57 -14.35 11.22
C HIS A 94 -3.15 -14.99 9.89
N MET A 95 -1.86 -15.39 9.77
CA MET A 95 -1.31 -15.99 8.55
C MET A 95 -2.01 -17.28 8.11
N LEU A 96 -2.66 -17.99 9.05
CA LEU A 96 -3.35 -19.26 8.81
C LEU A 96 -4.87 -19.09 8.64
N GLY A 97 -5.39 -17.87 8.56
CA GLY A 97 -6.79 -17.58 8.30
C GLY A 97 -7.30 -18.20 6.98
N ARG A 98 -8.63 -18.23 6.78
CA ARG A 98 -9.23 -18.70 5.52
C ARG A 98 -8.96 -17.68 4.41
N SER A 99 -8.80 -18.17 3.19
CA SER A 99 -8.85 -17.33 2.00
C SER A 99 -10.31 -16.99 1.71
N HIS A 100 -10.58 -15.73 1.38
CA HIS A 100 -11.90 -15.23 0.99
C HIS A 100 -11.90 -14.88 -0.50
N PRO A 101 -13.03 -14.99 -1.20
CA PRO A 101 -13.13 -14.48 -2.55
C PRO A 101 -13.14 -12.94 -2.53
N VAL A 102 -12.41 -12.33 -3.44
CA VAL A 102 -12.57 -10.93 -3.80
C VAL A 102 -12.96 -10.83 -5.26
N ARG A 103 -13.98 -10.06 -5.56
CA ARG A 103 -14.39 -9.72 -6.92
C ARG A 103 -13.76 -8.38 -7.28
N ILE A 104 -12.96 -8.36 -8.34
CA ILE A 104 -12.15 -7.22 -8.75
C ILE A 104 -12.51 -6.81 -10.16
N SER A 105 -12.83 -5.54 -10.37
CA SER A 105 -12.93 -4.89 -11.66
C SER A 105 -11.93 -3.74 -11.73
N VAL A 106 -11.16 -3.63 -12.80
CA VAL A 106 -10.18 -2.57 -13.06
C VAL A 106 -10.60 -1.86 -14.32
N ASP A 107 -10.64 -0.52 -14.30
CA ASP A 107 -11.01 0.36 -15.41
C ASP A 107 -12.33 -0.04 -16.09
N GLY A 108 -13.33 -0.42 -15.30
CA GLY A 108 -14.64 -0.88 -15.80
C GLY A 108 -14.62 -2.19 -16.57
N GLY A 109 -13.49 -2.91 -16.56
CA GLY A 109 -13.37 -4.21 -17.21
C GLY A 109 -14.19 -5.33 -16.54
N GLU A 110 -14.22 -6.49 -17.18
CA GLU A 110 -14.94 -7.65 -16.67
C GLU A 110 -14.45 -8.07 -15.28
N PRO A 111 -15.36 -8.21 -14.30
CA PRO A 111 -15.00 -8.59 -12.95
C PRO A 111 -14.38 -9.99 -12.89
N ARG A 112 -13.30 -10.12 -12.12
CA ARG A 112 -12.62 -11.39 -11.84
C ARG A 112 -12.76 -11.76 -10.38
N ILE A 113 -13.03 -13.00 -10.07
CA ILE A 113 -13.04 -13.52 -8.71
C ILE A 113 -11.69 -14.18 -8.44
N LEU A 114 -10.98 -13.67 -7.44
CA LEU A 114 -9.69 -14.19 -7.00
C LEU A 114 -9.76 -14.60 -5.53
N PRO A 115 -9.04 -15.66 -5.14
CA PRO A 115 -8.83 -15.93 -3.73
C PRO A 115 -7.91 -14.87 -3.15
N MET A 116 -8.24 -14.33 -1.98
CA MET A 116 -7.42 -13.37 -1.27
C MET A 116 -7.28 -13.71 0.22
N ARG A 117 -6.15 -13.39 0.79
CA ARG A 117 -5.95 -13.19 2.22
C ARG A 117 -5.69 -11.72 2.52
N SER A 118 -5.04 -11.04 1.61
CA SER A 118 -4.80 -9.61 1.63
C SER A 118 -4.92 -9.04 0.23
N VAL A 119 -5.48 -7.86 0.13
CA VAL A 119 -5.47 -7.04 -1.08
C VAL A 119 -4.95 -5.66 -0.72
N LEU A 120 -4.04 -5.14 -1.52
CA LEU A 120 -3.47 -3.80 -1.39
C LEU A 120 -3.80 -3.01 -2.65
N ILE A 121 -4.13 -1.73 -2.47
CA ILE A 121 -4.24 -0.73 -3.53
C ILE A 121 -3.08 0.24 -3.29
N ALA A 122 -2.11 0.26 -4.18
CA ALA A 122 -0.88 1.04 -4.03
C ALA A 122 -0.79 2.15 -5.08
N ASN A 123 -0.50 3.37 -4.63
CA ASN A 123 -0.11 4.50 -5.46
C ASN A 123 1.41 4.53 -5.68
N CYS A 124 2.17 3.97 -4.75
CA CYS A 124 3.62 3.83 -4.85
C CYS A 124 4.09 2.56 -4.14
N GLY A 125 5.24 2.05 -4.54
CA GLY A 125 5.62 0.69 -4.21
C GLY A 125 6.85 0.50 -3.34
N ARG A 126 7.55 1.58 -2.95
CA ARG A 126 8.75 1.47 -2.11
C ARG A 126 8.37 1.52 -0.64
N LEU A 127 8.66 0.44 0.07
CA LEU A 127 8.53 0.34 1.51
C LEU A 127 9.84 0.70 2.23
N GLN A 128 9.77 0.72 3.55
CA GLN A 128 10.95 0.89 4.40
C GLN A 128 12.01 -0.20 4.12
N GLY A 129 13.30 0.16 4.20
CA GLY A 129 14.40 -0.77 3.89
C GLY A 129 14.62 -1.03 2.40
N GLY A 130 14.02 -0.22 1.51
CA GLY A 130 14.18 -0.35 0.05
C GLY A 130 13.39 -1.50 -0.55
N ILE A 131 12.49 -2.12 0.21
CA ILE A 131 11.61 -3.19 -0.27
C ILE A 131 10.68 -2.62 -1.34
N ARG A 132 10.59 -3.29 -2.49
CA ARG A 132 9.65 -2.96 -3.56
C ARG A 132 8.50 -3.95 -3.55
N LEU A 133 7.33 -3.48 -3.17
CA LEU A 133 6.11 -4.28 -3.15
C LEU A 133 5.31 -4.10 -4.45
N ALA A 134 5.07 -2.87 -4.84
CA ALA A 134 4.46 -2.49 -6.13
C ALA A 134 5.56 -1.95 -7.06
N ASP A 135 5.59 -2.40 -8.30
CA ASP A 135 6.63 -2.04 -9.24
C ASP A 135 6.12 -1.41 -10.52
N MET A 136 4.80 -1.44 -10.68
CA MET A 136 4.15 -1.02 -11.91
C MET A 136 3.50 0.34 -11.77
N THR A 137 3.69 1.00 -10.64
CA THR A 137 3.16 2.33 -10.38
C THR A 137 4.20 3.23 -9.74
N ASP A 138 4.13 4.50 -10.06
CA ASP A 138 4.91 5.56 -9.47
C ASP A 138 3.95 6.69 -9.05
N VAL A 139 4.37 7.51 -8.11
CA VAL A 139 3.56 8.58 -7.50
C VAL A 139 3.04 9.65 -8.48
N HIS A 140 3.36 9.56 -9.77
CA HIS A 140 3.00 10.57 -10.78
C HIS A 140 2.62 9.98 -12.14
N ASP A 141 2.34 8.68 -12.24
CA ASP A 141 2.06 8.01 -13.53
C ASP A 141 0.58 7.89 -13.86
N GLY A 142 -0.31 8.41 -13.01
CA GLY A 142 -1.76 8.35 -13.18
C GLY A 142 -2.34 6.93 -13.01
N LYS A 143 -1.63 6.04 -12.31
CA LYS A 143 -2.03 4.64 -12.13
C LYS A 143 -2.02 4.23 -10.68
N LEU A 144 -2.77 3.18 -10.38
CA LEU A 144 -2.70 2.43 -9.14
C LEU A 144 -2.39 0.96 -9.44
N GLU A 145 -1.74 0.28 -8.50
CA GLU A 145 -1.48 -1.14 -8.59
C GLU A 145 -2.26 -1.89 -7.51
N VAL A 146 -3.08 -2.87 -7.91
CA VAL A 146 -3.77 -3.77 -7.00
C VAL A 146 -2.97 -5.04 -6.85
N ILE A 147 -2.59 -5.36 -5.63
CA ILE A 147 -1.80 -6.55 -5.29
C ILE A 147 -2.67 -7.48 -4.46
N VAL A 148 -3.04 -8.63 -5.02
CA VAL A 148 -3.81 -9.66 -4.32
C VAL A 148 -2.86 -10.77 -3.88
N ALA A 149 -2.78 -11.00 -2.58
CA ALA A 149 -1.97 -12.06 -1.99
C ALA A 149 -2.86 -13.16 -1.39
N SER A 150 -2.59 -14.41 -1.75
CA SER A 150 -3.33 -15.58 -1.26
C SER A 150 -2.45 -16.79 -0.93
N PRO A 151 -1.36 -16.62 -0.15
CA PRO A 151 -0.55 -17.75 0.26
C PRO A 151 -1.36 -18.69 1.17
N ARG A 152 -1.21 -20.01 0.98
CA ARG A 152 -2.04 -21.04 1.61
C ARG A 152 -1.54 -21.42 3.00
N ASP A 153 -0.23 -21.38 3.18
CA ASP A 153 0.45 -21.83 4.39
C ASP A 153 1.71 -21.01 4.71
N LEU A 154 2.36 -21.32 5.81
CA LEU A 154 3.58 -20.63 6.24
C LEU A 154 4.75 -20.81 5.28
N VAL A 155 4.78 -21.88 4.50
CA VAL A 155 5.85 -22.14 3.53
C VAL A 155 5.70 -21.18 2.35
N GLU A 156 4.47 -21.04 1.82
CA GLU A 156 4.18 -20.07 0.75
C GLU A 156 4.42 -18.63 1.24
N TRP A 157 4.07 -18.28 2.49
CA TRP A 157 4.43 -17.00 3.10
C TRP A 157 5.95 -16.80 3.17
N GLY A 158 6.69 -17.81 3.62
CA GLY A 158 8.14 -17.78 3.68
C GLY A 158 8.78 -17.61 2.29
N LEU A 159 8.29 -18.31 1.29
CA LEU A 159 8.73 -18.18 -0.10
C LEU A 159 8.42 -16.79 -0.66
N LEU A 160 7.25 -16.24 -0.34
CA LEU A 160 6.88 -14.89 -0.72
C LEU A 160 7.86 -13.87 -0.13
N MET A 161 8.09 -13.92 1.19
CA MET A 161 9.04 -13.03 1.85
C MET A 161 10.47 -13.18 1.32
N ALA A 162 10.94 -14.41 1.14
CA ALA A 162 12.27 -14.67 0.57
C ALA A 162 12.43 -14.08 -0.84
N LYS A 163 11.38 -14.12 -1.66
CA LYS A 163 11.40 -13.53 -3.01
C LYS A 163 11.39 -12.01 -2.98
N VAL A 164 10.56 -11.41 -2.14
CA VAL A 164 10.52 -9.95 -1.93
C VAL A 164 11.90 -9.47 -1.45
N MET A 165 12.51 -10.14 -0.49
CA MET A 165 13.84 -9.82 0.02
C MET A 165 14.93 -10.01 -1.04
N ARG A 166 14.93 -11.14 -1.76
CA ARG A 166 15.89 -11.41 -2.84
C ARG A 166 15.81 -10.35 -3.93
N ARG A 167 14.60 -9.91 -4.28
CA ARG A 167 14.39 -8.85 -5.26
C ARG A 167 14.97 -7.53 -4.79
N THR A 168 14.71 -7.17 -3.54
CA THR A 168 15.21 -5.94 -2.92
C THR A 168 16.74 -5.90 -2.91
N ILE A 169 17.40 -7.03 -2.56
CA ILE A 169 18.85 -7.10 -2.36
C ILE A 169 19.59 -7.27 -3.71
N LEU A 170 19.07 -8.10 -4.60
CA LEU A 170 19.77 -8.52 -5.82
C LEU A 170 19.27 -7.82 -7.09
N GLY A 171 18.26 -6.93 -6.99
CA GLY A 171 17.69 -6.29 -8.17
C GLY A 171 17.10 -7.29 -9.19
N SER A 172 16.70 -8.49 -8.72
CA SER A 172 16.24 -9.58 -9.60
C SER A 172 14.98 -9.17 -10.37
N PRO A 173 14.80 -9.65 -11.61
CA PRO A 173 13.60 -9.37 -12.37
C PRO A 173 12.36 -9.90 -11.65
N ARG A 174 11.20 -9.34 -12.01
CA ARG A 174 9.90 -9.73 -11.47
C ARG A 174 9.71 -11.24 -11.58
N ILE A 175 9.42 -11.89 -10.48
CA ILE A 175 9.13 -13.31 -10.46
C ILE A 175 7.65 -13.46 -10.15
N ASP A 176 6.87 -13.86 -11.14
CA ASP A 176 5.47 -14.21 -10.94
C ASP A 176 5.36 -15.37 -9.95
N LEU A 177 4.55 -15.17 -8.93
CA LEU A 177 4.16 -16.20 -7.99
C LEU A 177 2.69 -16.51 -8.19
N PRO A 178 2.29 -17.77 -8.22
CA PRO A 178 0.87 -18.14 -8.29
C PRO A 178 0.03 -17.52 -7.17
N VAL A 179 0.67 -17.24 -6.03
CA VAL A 179 0.05 -16.70 -4.82
C VAL A 179 -0.08 -15.17 -4.79
N ILE A 180 0.46 -14.48 -5.80
CA ILE A 180 0.31 -13.02 -5.95
C ILE A 180 -0.22 -12.72 -7.35
N ARG A 181 -1.17 -11.78 -7.40
CA ARG A 181 -1.66 -11.18 -8.64
C ARG A 181 -1.49 -9.69 -8.57
N HIS A 182 -0.99 -9.12 -9.64
CA HIS A 182 -0.83 -7.70 -9.84
C HIS A 182 -1.76 -7.24 -10.96
N LEU A 183 -2.55 -6.22 -10.69
CA LEU A 183 -3.45 -5.58 -11.64
C LEU A 183 -3.14 -4.09 -11.62
N VAL A 184 -3.11 -3.44 -12.77
CA VAL A 184 -2.79 -2.02 -12.89
C VAL A 184 -3.89 -1.33 -13.65
N GLY A 185 -4.31 -0.16 -13.20
CA GLY A 185 -5.31 0.67 -13.83
C GLY A 185 -5.37 2.06 -13.21
N SER A 186 -6.34 2.84 -13.59
CA SER A 186 -6.64 4.15 -13.03
C SER A 186 -7.81 4.12 -12.04
N GLU A 187 -8.61 3.06 -12.11
CA GLU A 187 -9.77 2.83 -11.23
C GLU A 187 -9.89 1.35 -10.88
N VAL A 188 -10.29 1.06 -9.65
CA VAL A 188 -10.57 -0.30 -9.19
C VAL A 188 -11.83 -0.35 -8.33
N VAL A 189 -12.58 -1.42 -8.49
CA VAL A 189 -13.68 -1.80 -7.60
C VAL A 189 -13.39 -3.18 -7.02
N LEU A 190 -13.41 -3.27 -5.70
CA LEU A 190 -13.29 -4.51 -4.93
C LEU A 190 -14.60 -4.79 -4.23
N GLU A 191 -15.10 -6.01 -4.32
CA GLU A 191 -16.28 -6.48 -3.57
C GLU A 191 -15.89 -7.74 -2.80
N PHE A 192 -16.35 -7.86 -1.58
CA PHE A 192 -16.07 -8.97 -0.67
C PHE A 192 -17.35 -9.79 -0.41
N PRO A 193 -17.63 -10.81 -1.24
CA PRO A 193 -18.89 -11.57 -1.18
C PRO A 193 -19.12 -12.30 0.15
N ASP A 194 -18.06 -12.71 0.83
CA ASP A 194 -18.11 -13.44 2.10
C ASP A 194 -18.33 -12.53 3.32
N GLY A 195 -18.43 -11.22 3.12
CA GLY A 195 -18.63 -10.22 4.17
C GLY A 195 -17.56 -9.14 4.24
N ALA A 196 -17.83 -8.13 5.05
CA ALA A 196 -16.94 -6.99 5.21
C ALA A 196 -15.54 -7.41 5.69
N GLN A 197 -14.54 -6.79 5.11
CA GLN A 197 -13.14 -6.97 5.47
C GLN A 197 -12.65 -5.75 6.26
N PRO A 198 -11.75 -5.91 7.24
CA PRO A 198 -11.06 -4.80 7.86
C PRO A 198 -10.26 -4.04 6.81
N VAL A 199 -10.22 -2.71 6.93
CA VAL A 199 -9.54 -1.80 5.99
C VAL A 199 -8.53 -0.94 6.74
N GLU A 200 -7.41 -0.61 6.09
CA GLU A 200 -6.46 0.40 6.52
C GLU A 200 -6.18 1.39 5.38
N VAL A 201 -5.79 2.61 5.71
CA VAL A 201 -5.49 3.68 4.75
C VAL A 201 -4.25 4.43 5.23
N ASP A 202 -3.17 4.38 4.44
CA ASP A 202 -1.84 4.95 4.76
C ASP A 202 -1.33 4.56 6.17
N GLY A 203 -1.72 3.36 6.65
CA GLY A 203 -1.33 2.82 7.94
C GLY A 203 -2.30 3.11 9.08
N ASP A 204 -3.39 3.82 8.84
CA ASP A 204 -4.43 4.10 9.82
C ASP A 204 -5.64 3.15 9.63
N PRO A 205 -6.20 2.59 10.72
CA PRO A 205 -7.40 1.77 10.64
C PRO A 205 -8.58 2.55 10.10
N ALA A 206 -9.35 1.92 9.19
CA ALA A 206 -10.60 2.44 8.68
C ALA A 206 -11.77 1.48 8.98
N PRO A 207 -13.03 1.91 8.86
CA PRO A 207 -14.17 1.03 9.02
C PRO A 207 -14.11 -0.16 8.07
N SER A 208 -14.56 -1.34 8.56
CA SER A 208 -14.65 -2.54 7.71
C SER A 208 -15.64 -2.31 6.56
N ALA A 209 -15.28 -2.79 5.38
CA ALA A 209 -16.07 -2.58 4.18
C ALA A 209 -16.38 -3.89 3.45
N HIS A 210 -17.57 -3.99 2.85
CA HIS A 210 -17.91 -5.06 1.92
C HIS A 210 -17.62 -4.67 0.46
N ARG A 211 -17.41 -3.37 0.20
CA ARG A 211 -17.03 -2.83 -1.10
C ARG A 211 -16.06 -1.67 -0.93
N ILE A 212 -15.09 -1.61 -1.83
CA ILE A 212 -14.14 -0.52 -1.96
C ILE A 212 -14.14 -0.10 -3.43
N SER A 213 -14.28 1.19 -3.69
CA SER A 213 -13.97 1.78 -4.99
C SER A 213 -12.87 2.80 -4.81
N ALA A 214 -11.86 2.75 -5.69
CA ALA A 214 -10.73 3.68 -5.62
C ALA A 214 -10.36 4.14 -7.03
N ARG A 215 -9.99 5.42 -7.15
CA ARG A 215 -9.55 6.02 -8.40
C ARG A 215 -8.37 6.95 -8.18
N VAL A 216 -7.52 7.05 -9.18
CA VAL A 216 -6.41 7.99 -9.19
C VAL A 216 -6.93 9.41 -9.39
N LEU A 217 -6.43 10.35 -8.62
CA LEU A 217 -6.51 11.78 -8.84
C LEU A 217 -5.13 12.25 -9.34
N PRO A 218 -4.93 12.37 -10.66
CA PRO A 218 -3.62 12.72 -11.21
C PRO A 218 -3.20 14.12 -10.79
N ALA A 219 -1.91 14.29 -10.47
CA ALA A 219 -1.32 15.57 -10.10
C ALA A 219 -2.09 16.31 -8.99
N ALA A 220 -2.62 15.56 -8.01
CA ALA A 220 -3.48 16.09 -6.95
C ALA A 220 -2.80 17.13 -6.07
N VAL A 221 -1.49 16.96 -5.84
CA VAL A 221 -0.69 17.91 -5.08
C VAL A 221 0.68 18.15 -5.71
N GLU A 222 1.27 19.31 -5.46
CA GLU A 222 2.66 19.60 -5.81
C GLU A 222 3.52 19.50 -4.54
N VAL A 223 4.54 18.65 -4.57
CA VAL A 223 5.47 18.45 -3.45
C VAL A 223 6.86 18.94 -3.83
N ALA A 224 7.53 19.59 -2.90
CA ALA A 224 8.92 20.02 -3.07
C ALA A 224 9.85 18.81 -2.97
N VAL A 225 10.70 18.62 -3.98
CA VAL A 225 11.70 17.53 -4.05
C VAL A 225 13.08 18.11 -4.43
N HIS A 226 14.13 17.32 -4.24
CA HIS A 226 15.45 17.72 -4.70
C HIS A 226 15.47 17.82 -6.24
N PRO A 227 16.03 18.88 -6.84
CA PRO A 227 16.00 19.08 -8.29
C PRO A 227 16.60 17.93 -9.11
N GLU A 228 17.53 17.16 -8.54
CA GLU A 228 18.15 15.99 -9.22
C GLU A 228 17.20 14.77 -9.31
N VAL A 229 16.02 14.83 -8.71
CA VAL A 229 15.04 13.72 -8.74
C VAL A 229 14.08 13.86 -9.92
N LEU A 230 13.96 15.06 -10.48
CA LEU A 230 13.16 15.36 -11.68
C LEU A 230 13.93 14.95 -12.94
#